data_b17b94275dc6fc5da9286b2f712595f2
#
_entry.id   b17b94275dc6fc5da9286b2f712595f2
#
_cell.length_a   1.000
_cell.length_b   1.000
_cell.length_c   1.000
_cell.angle_alpha   90.00
_cell.angle_beta   90.00
_cell.angle_gamma   90.00
#
_symmetry.space_group_name_H-M   'P 1'
#
loop_
_entity.id
_entity.type
_entity.pdbx_description
1 polymer ?
#
loop_
_entity_poly.entity_id
_entity_poly.type
_entity_poly.pdbx_seq_one_letter_code
_entity_poly.pdbx_strand_id
1 'polypeptide(L)'
;MKVPYGLNAGKVFCFHRARLEYVISRRTLLALPFAAACTRPQESFRGYAFIANQEGGALAAVDLGVLAVARHIPLDGAPSQVIAAAQHPLVYALTPETGSVHEIQIDTLRLSRKLGVASQAITMELSADERSLYVLAREPRALISVALDSFKVDWKLPLPDEPVGLAVSPDGRTAAVSSARAVHLVDLPARRLSAPLGQGEYGPIQFHAEGKTLLAGNRGERLLSVYSVAAQRLITHLPISVRPDQFCLSRDRGQLFVTGAGMDAVVVVYPYDTPQVGDTVLAGHAPGAMDVSKDLLFVASPQSGDVSILSIATRKVIAIVPVGSDPGFIRVTPDDQYALILNRKSGDVAILSVPAITKNKNRYKTAALLTVIPVGSRPVSAAVRAV
;
A
#
# COMPACT_ATOMS: atom_id res chain seq x y z
N MET A 1 43.43 -54.53 -30.44
CA MET A 1 43.18 -55.69 -31.33
C MET A 1 41.97 -55.34 -32.20
N LYS A 2 42.28 -55.11 -33.50
CA LYS A 2 41.42 -55.19 -34.69
C LYS A 2 40.00 -54.69 -34.74
N VAL A 3 39.83 -53.64 -35.47
CA VAL A 3 38.68 -53.26 -36.33
C VAL A 3 38.45 -54.35 -37.40
N PRO A 4 37.26 -54.54 -38.02
CA PRO A 4 37.03 -53.82 -39.26
C PRO A 4 35.60 -53.35 -39.57
N TYR A 5 35.53 -52.24 -40.27
CA TYR A 5 34.76 -51.76 -41.41
C TYR A 5 33.76 -52.72 -42.10
N GLY A 6 32.61 -52.10 -42.49
CA GLY A 6 31.69 -52.63 -43.49
C GLY A 6 30.76 -51.56 -44.04
N LEU A 7 31.14 -50.91 -45.11
CA LEU A 7 30.29 -50.12 -46.01
C LEU A 7 29.33 -51.02 -46.75
N ASN A 8 28.07 -50.64 -46.97
CA ASN A 8 27.47 -50.93 -48.28
C ASN A 8 26.36 -49.88 -48.64
N ALA A 9 26.35 -49.68 -49.94
CA ALA A 9 25.75 -48.62 -50.71
C ALA A 9 24.25 -48.83 -51.02
N GLY A 10 23.59 -47.70 -51.25
CA GLY A 10 22.72 -47.46 -52.40
C GLY A 10 21.31 -48.08 -52.39
N LYS A 11 20.32 -47.18 -52.34
CA LYS A 11 19.17 -47.26 -53.27
C LYS A 11 18.47 -45.92 -53.37
N VAL A 12 18.60 -45.30 -54.50
CA VAL A 12 17.82 -44.18 -55.00
C VAL A 12 16.42 -44.71 -55.34
N PHE A 13 15.37 -44.11 -54.78
CA PHE A 13 14.01 -44.25 -55.28
C PHE A 13 13.48 -42.90 -55.70
N CYS A 14 13.33 -42.74 -57.04
CA CYS A 14 12.50 -41.72 -57.66
C CYS A 14 11.03 -41.95 -57.28
N PHE A 15 10.35 -40.93 -56.76
CA PHE A 15 8.90 -40.89 -56.71
C PHE A 15 8.35 -39.81 -57.63
N HIS A 16 7.49 -40.28 -58.50
CA HIS A 16 6.67 -39.55 -59.45
C HIS A 16 5.82 -38.43 -58.83
N ARG A 17 5.80 -37.30 -59.51
CA ARG A 17 4.81 -36.26 -59.35
C ARG A 17 3.42 -36.76 -59.78
N ALA A 18 2.49 -36.94 -58.84
CA ALA A 18 1.07 -37.02 -59.12
C ALA A 18 0.43 -35.65 -58.88
N ARG A 19 0.03 -34.97 -59.94
CA ARG A 19 -0.85 -33.81 -59.90
C ARG A 19 -2.23 -34.25 -59.52
N LEU A 20 -2.74 -33.84 -58.39
CA LEU A 20 -4.15 -33.87 -58.05
C LEU A 20 -4.71 -32.47 -58.24
N GLU A 21 -5.45 -32.32 -59.36
CA GLU A 21 -6.30 -31.16 -59.61
C GLU A 21 -7.56 -31.35 -58.74
N TYR A 22 -7.68 -30.51 -57.69
CA TYR A 22 -8.94 -30.36 -56.96
C TYR A 22 -9.80 -29.30 -57.63
N VAL A 23 -10.85 -29.72 -58.30
CA VAL A 23 -11.94 -28.85 -58.73
C VAL A 23 -12.73 -28.43 -57.50
N ILE A 24 -12.55 -27.16 -57.07
CA ILE A 24 -13.36 -26.56 -56.02
C ILE A 24 -14.71 -26.18 -56.60
N SER A 25 -15.73 -26.98 -56.32
CA SER A 25 -17.13 -26.67 -56.57
C SER A 25 -17.57 -25.49 -55.70
N ARG A 26 -17.99 -24.43 -56.34
CA ARG A 26 -18.67 -23.27 -55.69
C ARG A 26 -20.06 -23.73 -55.22
N ARG A 27 -20.20 -24.15 -53.98
CA ARG A 27 -21.47 -24.15 -53.18
C ARG A 27 -21.25 -25.01 -51.94
N THR A 28 -20.74 -24.41 -50.90
CA THR A 28 -21.10 -24.66 -49.48
C THR A 28 -20.18 -23.80 -48.61
N LEU A 29 -20.44 -22.46 -48.55
CA LEU A 29 -19.97 -21.65 -47.43
C LEU A 29 -20.91 -21.96 -46.28
N LEU A 30 -20.56 -22.96 -45.45
CA LEU A 30 -21.08 -23.11 -44.13
C LEU A 30 -20.49 -21.99 -43.28
N ALA A 31 -21.30 -20.95 -43.05
CA ALA A 31 -21.06 -19.91 -42.07
C ALA A 31 -21.03 -20.58 -40.68
N LEU A 32 -19.85 -20.93 -40.19
CA LEU A 32 -19.63 -21.14 -38.76
C LEU A 32 -19.86 -19.80 -38.07
N PRO A 33 -20.81 -19.71 -37.15
CA PRO A 33 -20.88 -18.52 -36.31
C PRO A 33 -19.60 -18.53 -35.46
N PHE A 34 -18.68 -17.60 -35.75
CA PHE A 34 -17.71 -17.14 -34.76
C PHE A 34 -18.54 -16.58 -33.62
N ALA A 35 -18.84 -17.40 -32.64
CA ALA A 35 -19.17 -16.93 -31.33
C ALA A 35 -17.90 -16.21 -30.82
N ALA A 36 -17.77 -14.94 -31.20
CA ALA A 36 -16.92 -14.03 -30.45
C ALA A 36 -17.46 -14.09 -29.02
N ALA A 37 -16.79 -14.88 -28.18
CA ALA A 37 -16.95 -14.76 -26.76
C ALA A 37 -16.59 -13.29 -26.47
N CYS A 38 -17.62 -12.44 -26.40
CA CYS A 38 -17.52 -11.14 -25.76
C CYS A 38 -17.15 -11.42 -24.30
N THR A 39 -15.88 -11.65 -24.03
CA THR A 39 -15.34 -11.38 -22.71
C THR A 39 -15.71 -9.93 -22.46
N ARG A 40 -16.71 -9.72 -21.56
CA ARG A 40 -16.97 -8.38 -21.04
C ARG A 40 -15.62 -7.80 -20.68
N PRO A 41 -15.25 -6.61 -21.19
CA PRO A 41 -14.02 -5.97 -20.75
C PRO A 41 -14.09 -5.96 -19.23
N GLN A 42 -13.11 -6.53 -18.57
CA GLN A 42 -13.00 -6.41 -17.13
C GLN A 42 -12.92 -4.90 -16.89
N GLU A 43 -13.93 -4.34 -16.20
CA GLU A 43 -13.96 -2.90 -15.96
C GLU A 43 -12.65 -2.55 -15.24
N SER A 44 -11.77 -1.87 -15.97
CA SER A 44 -10.50 -1.38 -15.39
C SER A 44 -10.85 -0.24 -14.42
N PHE A 45 -10.14 -0.17 -13.30
CA PHE A 45 -10.26 0.97 -12.40
C PHE A 45 -9.98 2.27 -13.17
N ARG A 46 -10.96 3.17 -13.17
CA ARG A 46 -10.79 4.49 -13.79
C ARG A 46 -10.34 5.48 -12.74
N GLY A 47 -9.13 5.96 -12.88
CA GLY A 47 -8.55 6.90 -11.92
C GLY A 47 -7.03 6.91 -11.96
N TYR A 48 -6.47 7.64 -11.03
CA TYR A 48 -5.02 7.84 -10.93
C TYR A 48 -4.47 7.27 -9.63
N ALA A 49 -3.24 6.74 -9.71
CA ALA A 49 -2.36 6.54 -8.58
C ALA A 49 -1.30 7.65 -8.57
N PHE A 50 -1.24 8.41 -7.47
CA PHE A 50 -0.20 9.43 -7.25
C PHE A 50 0.90 8.81 -6.41
N ILE A 51 2.11 8.72 -6.96
CA ILE A 51 3.24 8.03 -6.36
C ILE A 51 4.32 9.04 -5.99
N ALA A 52 4.72 9.06 -4.72
CA ALA A 52 5.81 9.90 -4.22
C ALA A 52 7.17 9.29 -4.57
N ASN A 53 7.92 9.96 -5.43
CA ASN A 53 9.29 9.59 -5.80
C ASN A 53 10.28 10.40 -4.98
N GLN A 54 10.78 9.82 -3.89
CA GLN A 54 11.55 10.52 -2.88
C GLN A 54 12.84 11.15 -3.45
N GLU A 55 13.65 10.39 -4.15
CA GLU A 55 14.89 10.88 -4.74
C GLU A 55 14.67 11.70 -6.03
N GLY A 56 13.52 11.51 -6.67
CA GLY A 56 13.14 12.26 -7.87
C GLY A 56 12.54 13.64 -7.58
N GLY A 57 12.23 13.98 -6.33
CA GLY A 57 11.61 15.26 -5.97
C GLY A 57 10.30 15.54 -6.69
N ALA A 58 9.50 14.50 -6.98
CA ALA A 58 8.30 14.63 -7.79
C ALA A 58 7.24 13.59 -7.41
N LEU A 59 5.98 13.84 -7.80
CA LEU A 59 4.94 12.81 -7.87
C LEU A 59 4.84 12.28 -9.30
N ALA A 60 4.66 10.98 -9.45
CA ALA A 60 4.20 10.38 -10.69
C ALA A 60 2.67 10.14 -10.59
N ALA A 61 1.91 10.71 -11.51
CA ALA A 61 0.50 10.38 -11.69
C ALA A 61 0.40 9.25 -12.72
N VAL A 62 0.02 8.06 -12.28
CA VAL A 62 -0.18 6.87 -13.12
C VAL A 62 -1.66 6.73 -13.40
N ASP A 63 -2.03 6.75 -14.68
CA ASP A 63 -3.39 6.44 -15.13
C ASP A 63 -3.60 4.92 -15.05
N LEU A 64 -4.52 4.50 -14.19
CA LEU A 64 -4.82 3.08 -13.95
C LEU A 64 -5.76 2.48 -15.00
N GLY A 65 -6.40 3.31 -15.84
CA GLY A 65 -7.20 2.84 -16.96
C GLY A 65 -6.35 2.33 -18.12
N VAL A 66 -5.19 2.97 -18.36
CA VAL A 66 -4.24 2.61 -19.43
C VAL A 66 -2.94 2.02 -18.90
N LEU A 67 -2.73 1.98 -17.58
CA LEU A 67 -1.54 1.48 -16.88
C LEU A 67 -0.24 2.14 -17.37
N ALA A 68 -0.23 3.47 -17.38
CA ALA A 68 0.93 4.26 -17.79
C ALA A 68 1.06 5.56 -16.98
N VAL A 69 2.27 6.11 -16.91
CA VAL A 69 2.50 7.43 -16.31
C VAL A 69 1.89 8.50 -17.20
N ALA A 70 0.88 9.22 -16.69
CA ALA A 70 0.26 10.36 -17.36
C ALA A 70 1.10 11.63 -17.19
N ARG A 71 1.69 11.82 -15.99
CA ARG A 71 2.46 13.03 -15.69
C ARG A 71 3.41 12.86 -14.51
N HIS A 72 4.58 13.53 -14.59
CA HIS A 72 5.41 13.82 -13.43
C HIS A 72 5.15 15.25 -12.96
N ILE A 73 4.90 15.42 -11.66
CA ILE A 73 4.57 16.69 -11.00
C ILE A 73 5.74 17.05 -10.10
N PRO A 74 6.60 17.99 -10.47
CA PRO A 74 7.77 18.37 -9.65
C PRO A 74 7.31 19.04 -8.36
N LEU A 75 8.01 18.75 -7.27
CA LEU A 75 7.85 19.36 -5.95
C LEU A 75 9.15 20.06 -5.55
N ASP A 76 9.13 20.80 -4.44
CA ASP A 76 10.30 21.56 -3.95
C ASP A 76 11.26 20.75 -3.07
N GLY A 77 11.04 19.46 -2.96
CA GLY A 77 11.86 18.56 -2.14
C GLY A 77 11.44 17.11 -2.30
N ALA A 78 12.05 16.24 -1.53
CA ALA A 78 11.83 14.81 -1.51
C ALA A 78 10.47 14.46 -0.87
N PRO A 79 9.43 14.02 -1.61
CA PRO A 79 8.15 13.65 -1.02
C PRO A 79 8.26 12.30 -0.29
N SER A 80 7.62 12.20 0.89
CA SER A 80 7.57 10.96 1.66
C SER A 80 6.17 10.36 1.77
N GLN A 81 5.14 11.18 1.61
CA GLN A 81 3.75 10.76 1.80
C GLN A 81 2.83 11.46 0.83
N VAL A 82 1.83 10.71 0.36
CA VAL A 82 0.73 11.22 -0.48
C VAL A 82 -0.59 10.74 0.09
N ILE A 83 -1.57 11.65 0.17
CA ILE A 83 -2.95 11.36 0.60
C ILE A 83 -3.90 11.92 -0.45
N ALA A 84 -4.88 11.12 -0.87
CA ALA A 84 -5.96 11.57 -1.74
C ALA A 84 -7.21 11.88 -0.91
N ALA A 85 -7.82 13.02 -1.17
CA ALA A 85 -9.11 13.36 -0.60
C ALA A 85 -10.21 12.47 -1.20
N ALA A 86 -11.18 12.04 -0.39
CA ALA A 86 -12.28 11.19 -0.85
C ALA A 86 -13.44 12.01 -1.42
N GLN A 87 -13.67 13.23 -0.89
CA GLN A 87 -14.80 14.08 -1.29
C GLN A 87 -14.42 15.11 -2.36
N HIS A 88 -13.15 15.50 -2.43
CA HIS A 88 -12.64 16.52 -3.34
C HIS A 88 -11.65 15.95 -4.36
N PRO A 89 -11.54 16.49 -5.59
CA PRO A 89 -10.57 16.04 -6.59
C PRO A 89 -9.15 16.57 -6.29
N LEU A 90 -8.68 16.35 -5.07
CA LEU A 90 -7.42 16.85 -4.53
C LEU A 90 -6.55 15.74 -3.97
N VAL A 91 -5.25 15.95 -4.11
CA VAL A 91 -4.21 15.12 -3.51
C VAL A 91 -3.24 16.03 -2.75
N TYR A 92 -2.82 15.55 -1.58
CA TYR A 92 -1.83 16.26 -0.75
C TYR A 92 -0.55 15.46 -0.69
N ALA A 93 0.59 16.14 -0.85
CA ALA A 93 1.92 15.55 -0.72
C ALA A 93 2.72 16.26 0.36
N LEU A 94 3.49 15.51 1.13
CA LEU A 94 4.39 16.01 2.16
C LEU A 94 5.84 15.89 1.72
N THR A 95 6.59 16.99 1.80
CA THR A 95 8.05 17.01 1.67
C THR A 95 8.68 17.28 3.04
N PRO A 96 9.15 16.23 3.76
CA PRO A 96 9.56 16.35 5.16
C PRO A 96 10.68 17.35 5.43
N GLU A 97 11.71 17.36 4.60
CA GLU A 97 12.90 18.18 4.82
C GLU A 97 12.66 19.68 4.60
N THR A 98 11.69 20.02 3.76
CA THR A 98 11.25 21.41 3.56
C THR A 98 10.07 21.78 4.46
N GLY A 99 9.52 20.79 5.18
CA GLY A 99 8.34 20.95 6.02
C GLY A 99 7.13 21.49 5.26
N SER A 100 7.00 21.16 3.97
CA SER A 100 5.98 21.70 3.08
C SER A 100 4.89 20.70 2.75
N VAL A 101 3.65 21.20 2.69
CA VAL A 101 2.49 20.49 2.14
C VAL A 101 2.17 21.07 0.76
N HIS A 102 1.94 20.19 -0.19
CA HIS A 102 1.59 20.50 -1.56
C HIS A 102 0.18 20.02 -1.84
N GLU A 103 -0.63 20.85 -2.48
CA GLU A 103 -1.95 20.49 -2.97
C GLU A 103 -1.92 20.33 -4.49
N ILE A 104 -2.40 19.20 -4.97
CA ILE A 104 -2.42 18.84 -6.39
C ILE A 104 -3.86 18.65 -6.83
N GLN A 105 -4.24 19.27 -7.94
CA GLN A 105 -5.54 19.03 -8.59
C GLN A 105 -5.48 17.82 -9.49
N ILE A 106 -6.45 16.91 -9.33
CA ILE A 106 -6.52 15.66 -10.07
C ILE A 106 -6.87 15.91 -11.54
N ASP A 107 -7.82 16.80 -11.81
CA ASP A 107 -8.32 17.08 -13.17
C ASP A 107 -7.25 17.63 -14.13
N THR A 108 -6.31 18.42 -13.57
CA THR A 108 -5.23 19.05 -14.33
C THR A 108 -3.88 18.37 -14.17
N LEU A 109 -3.75 17.48 -13.17
CA LEU A 109 -2.49 16.88 -12.72
C LEU A 109 -1.41 17.93 -12.46
N ARG A 110 -1.78 19.04 -11.77
CA ARG A 110 -0.88 20.16 -11.49
C ARG A 110 -0.89 20.54 -10.01
N LEU A 111 0.25 21.00 -9.54
CA LEU A 111 0.37 21.68 -8.26
C LEU A 111 -0.50 22.94 -8.28
N SER A 112 -1.42 23.07 -7.33
CA SER A 112 -2.27 24.24 -7.15
C SER A 112 -1.78 25.17 -6.06
N ARG A 113 -1.44 24.63 -4.90
CA ARG A 113 -1.00 25.40 -3.72
C ARG A 113 0.15 24.70 -3.01
N LYS A 114 0.98 25.49 -2.34
CA LYS A 114 2.07 25.02 -1.47
C LYS A 114 2.05 25.81 -0.18
N LEU A 115 2.31 25.14 0.95
CA LEU A 115 2.38 25.75 2.27
C LEU A 115 3.56 25.16 3.07
N GLY A 116 4.51 25.99 3.48
CA GLY A 116 5.50 25.64 4.49
C GLY A 116 4.86 25.67 5.88
N VAL A 117 4.87 24.57 6.60
CA VAL A 117 4.23 24.44 7.92
C VAL A 117 5.24 24.33 9.06
N ALA A 118 6.42 23.77 8.78
CA ALA A 118 7.49 23.49 9.74
C ALA A 118 8.86 23.60 9.06
N SER A 119 9.96 23.46 9.81
CA SER A 119 11.29 23.25 9.23
C SER A 119 11.51 21.78 8.85
N GLN A 120 10.97 20.85 9.66
CA GLN A 120 10.96 19.43 9.38
C GLN A 120 9.61 18.82 9.77
N ALA A 121 9.04 18.03 8.88
CA ALA A 121 7.80 17.26 9.11
C ALA A 121 8.06 15.76 9.12
N ILE A 122 7.14 14.98 9.63
CA ILE A 122 7.24 13.51 9.72
C ILE A 122 6.16 12.84 8.89
N THR A 123 4.92 13.17 9.17
CA THR A 123 3.73 12.57 8.54
C THR A 123 2.57 13.55 8.58
N MET A 124 1.54 13.26 7.80
CA MET A 124 0.30 14.02 7.80
C MET A 124 -0.91 13.09 7.79
N GLU A 125 -2.03 13.57 8.28
CA GLU A 125 -3.31 12.88 8.29
C GLU A 125 -4.43 13.85 7.93
N LEU A 126 -5.35 13.40 7.07
CA LEU A 126 -6.52 14.17 6.68
C LEU A 126 -7.64 13.97 7.70
N SER A 127 -8.34 15.04 8.09
CA SER A 127 -9.54 14.90 8.90
C SER A 127 -10.65 14.18 8.12
N ALA A 128 -11.55 13.49 8.84
CA ALA A 128 -12.63 12.73 8.22
C ALA A 128 -13.60 13.60 7.39
N ASP A 129 -13.75 14.87 7.76
CA ASP A 129 -14.57 15.87 7.05
C ASP A 129 -13.79 16.59 5.93
N GLU A 130 -12.51 16.26 5.73
CA GLU A 130 -11.60 16.85 4.76
C GLU A 130 -11.45 18.37 4.84
N ARG A 131 -11.73 18.96 6.01
CA ARG A 131 -11.56 20.41 6.24
C ARG A 131 -10.19 20.76 6.80
N SER A 132 -9.53 19.79 7.44
CA SER A 132 -8.24 19.99 8.09
C SER A 132 -7.24 18.93 7.68
N LEU A 133 -6.00 19.34 7.53
CA LEU A 133 -4.86 18.43 7.41
C LEU A 133 -3.98 18.59 8.65
N TYR A 134 -3.78 17.50 9.38
CA TYR A 134 -2.92 17.49 10.54
C TYR A 134 -1.52 17.04 10.14
N VAL A 135 -0.52 17.88 10.43
CA VAL A 135 0.88 17.59 10.13
C VAL A 135 1.64 17.42 11.44
N LEU A 136 2.29 16.28 11.56
CA LEU A 136 3.19 16.00 12.67
C LEU A 136 4.58 16.51 12.31
N ALA A 137 5.07 17.50 13.08
CA ALA A 137 6.35 18.16 12.83
C ALA A 137 7.41 17.73 13.85
N ARG A 138 8.64 17.58 13.38
CA ARG A 138 9.83 17.34 14.21
C ARG A 138 10.43 18.65 14.68
N GLU A 139 10.47 19.65 13.80
CA GLU A 139 11.02 20.99 14.08
C GLU A 139 10.09 22.09 13.57
N PRO A 140 9.47 22.85 14.49
CA PRO A 140 9.39 22.58 15.94
C PRO A 140 8.57 21.33 16.24
N ARG A 141 8.81 20.67 17.38
CA ARG A 141 8.01 19.51 17.82
C ARG A 141 6.58 19.94 18.07
N ALA A 142 5.70 19.65 17.14
CA ALA A 142 4.31 20.10 17.21
C ALA A 142 3.37 19.22 16.36
N LEU A 143 2.11 19.18 16.78
CA LEU A 143 1.01 18.84 15.90
C LEU A 143 0.46 20.17 15.31
N ILE A 144 0.40 20.24 13.99
CA ILE A 144 0.03 21.44 13.24
C ILE A 144 -1.24 21.15 12.47
N SER A 145 -2.26 22.00 12.63
CA SER A 145 -3.48 21.96 11.83
C SER A 145 -3.41 22.96 10.70
N VAL A 146 -3.71 22.50 9.49
CA VAL A 146 -3.86 23.31 8.30
C VAL A 146 -5.32 23.31 7.90
N ALA A 147 -5.94 24.50 7.84
CA ALA A 147 -7.29 24.68 7.30
C ALA A 147 -7.24 24.59 5.78
N LEU A 148 -7.90 23.60 5.18
CA LEU A 148 -7.77 23.32 3.74
C LEU A 148 -8.48 24.33 2.84
N ASP A 149 -9.57 24.93 3.29
CA ASP A 149 -10.27 25.99 2.55
C ASP A 149 -9.35 27.17 2.24
N SER A 150 -8.71 27.71 3.30
CA SER A 150 -7.78 28.85 3.19
C SER A 150 -6.37 28.43 2.82
N PHE A 151 -6.03 27.16 2.99
CA PHE A 151 -4.70 26.56 2.87
C PHE A 151 -3.67 27.31 3.72
N LYS A 152 -4.02 27.52 5.01
CA LYS A 152 -3.19 28.19 6.00
C LYS A 152 -3.12 27.39 7.28
N VAL A 153 -2.03 27.59 8.03
CA VAL A 153 -1.93 27.06 9.40
C VAL A 153 -3.02 27.68 10.26
N ASP A 154 -3.89 26.85 10.85
CA ASP A 154 -4.92 27.25 11.78
C ASP A 154 -4.36 27.34 13.22
N TRP A 155 -3.68 26.29 13.67
CA TRP A 155 -3.05 26.26 15.00
C TRP A 155 -1.84 25.32 15.02
N LYS A 156 -1.02 25.49 16.07
CA LYS A 156 0.12 24.62 16.40
C LYS A 156 0.05 24.25 17.87
N LEU A 157 0.15 22.96 18.16
CA LEU A 157 0.18 22.42 19.52
C LEU A 157 1.57 21.84 19.78
N PRO A 158 2.37 22.42 20.71
CA PRO A 158 3.68 21.89 21.05
C PRO A 158 3.59 20.50 21.65
N LEU A 159 4.56 19.63 21.33
CA LEU A 159 4.67 18.27 21.84
C LEU A 159 5.89 18.16 22.77
N PRO A 160 5.77 17.41 23.88
CA PRO A 160 6.86 17.30 24.89
C PRO A 160 8.03 16.47 24.37
N ASP A 161 7.76 15.44 23.57
CA ASP A 161 8.76 14.48 23.10
C ASP A 161 8.85 14.50 21.56
N GLU A 162 9.93 13.91 21.04
CA GLU A 162 10.09 13.74 19.60
C GLU A 162 9.00 12.80 19.06
N PRO A 163 8.12 13.30 18.19
CA PRO A 163 7.00 12.51 17.70
C PRO A 163 7.47 11.50 16.65
N VAL A 164 6.75 10.37 16.55
CA VAL A 164 7.05 9.26 15.64
C VAL A 164 5.85 8.95 14.74
N GLY A 165 4.65 8.84 15.29
CA GLY A 165 3.44 8.45 14.57
C GLY A 165 2.24 9.33 14.94
N LEU A 166 1.31 9.43 14.00
CA LEU A 166 0.05 10.17 14.11
C LEU A 166 -1.10 9.26 13.67
N ALA A 167 -2.21 9.31 14.38
CA ALA A 167 -3.49 8.79 13.93
C ALA A 167 -4.59 9.76 14.33
N VAL A 168 -5.61 9.89 13.50
CA VAL A 168 -6.82 10.69 13.80
C VAL A 168 -8.00 9.74 14.00
N SER A 169 -8.82 9.97 15.02
CA SER A 169 -10.01 9.16 15.27
C SER A 169 -11.04 9.32 14.15
N PRO A 170 -11.83 8.29 13.86
CA PRO A 170 -12.84 8.36 12.79
C PRO A 170 -13.89 9.46 12.97
N ASP A 171 -14.15 9.87 14.21
CA ASP A 171 -15.07 10.98 14.53
C ASP A 171 -14.42 12.37 14.40
N GLY A 172 -13.12 12.43 14.10
CA GLY A 172 -12.36 13.67 13.94
C GLY A 172 -12.15 14.48 15.21
N ARG A 173 -12.46 13.92 16.41
CA ARG A 173 -12.38 14.65 17.68
C ARG A 173 -11.06 14.46 18.42
N THR A 174 -10.42 13.33 18.19
CA THR A 174 -9.20 12.96 18.91
C THR A 174 -8.09 12.60 17.91
N ALA A 175 -6.89 13.11 18.14
CA ALA A 175 -5.70 12.55 17.52
C ALA A 175 -4.86 11.81 18.57
N ALA A 176 -4.10 10.83 18.12
CA ALA A 176 -3.09 10.16 18.93
C ALA A 176 -1.71 10.44 18.33
N VAL A 177 -0.74 10.71 19.19
CA VAL A 177 0.66 10.91 18.82
C VAL A 177 1.52 9.92 19.61
N SER A 178 2.30 9.12 18.89
CA SER A 178 3.33 8.28 19.51
C SER A 178 4.68 8.97 19.49
N SER A 179 5.50 8.66 20.48
CA SER A 179 6.87 9.14 20.60
C SER A 179 7.80 8.03 21.10
N ALA A 180 9.09 8.30 21.12
CA ALA A 180 10.08 7.38 21.72
C ALA A 180 9.91 7.20 23.24
N ARG A 181 9.01 7.94 23.89
CA ARG A 181 8.82 7.90 25.35
C ARG A 181 7.41 7.59 25.79
N ALA A 182 6.40 7.98 24.99
CA ALA A 182 5.01 7.89 25.41
C ALA A 182 4.03 7.91 24.21
N VAL A 183 2.76 7.66 24.50
CA VAL A 183 1.63 7.95 23.65
C VAL A 183 0.81 9.06 24.30
N HIS A 184 0.41 10.05 23.52
CA HIS A 184 -0.47 11.13 23.93
C HIS A 184 -1.74 11.16 23.10
N LEU A 185 -2.87 11.49 23.73
CA LEU A 185 -4.08 11.87 23.01
C LEU A 185 -4.13 13.41 22.92
N VAL A 186 -4.67 13.88 21.81
CA VAL A 186 -4.95 15.30 21.57
C VAL A 186 -6.44 15.47 21.39
N ASP A 187 -7.06 16.26 22.26
CA ASP A 187 -8.43 16.76 22.04
C ASP A 187 -8.33 17.86 20.96
N LEU A 188 -8.76 17.53 19.75
CA LEU A 188 -8.61 18.41 18.57
C LEU A 188 -9.46 19.69 18.69
N PRO A 189 -10.76 19.64 19.10
CA PRO A 189 -11.55 20.82 19.35
C PRO A 189 -10.99 21.73 20.46
N ALA A 190 -10.55 21.14 21.57
CA ALA A 190 -9.99 21.88 22.68
C ALA A 190 -8.51 22.27 22.50
N ARG A 191 -7.85 21.71 21.46
CA ARG A 191 -6.42 21.91 21.16
C ARG A 191 -5.54 21.59 22.36
N ARG A 192 -5.83 20.50 23.05
CA ARG A 192 -5.20 20.13 24.33
C ARG A 192 -4.60 18.74 24.31
N LEU A 193 -3.37 18.63 24.81
CA LEU A 193 -2.67 17.38 24.99
C LEU A 193 -3.09 16.70 26.31
N SER A 194 -3.28 15.38 26.29
CA SER A 194 -3.48 14.58 27.49
C SER A 194 -2.19 14.36 28.27
N ALA A 195 -2.30 13.84 29.49
CA ALA A 195 -1.20 13.14 30.13
C ALA A 195 -0.74 11.93 29.29
N PRO A 196 0.51 11.46 29.44
CA PRO A 196 0.98 10.29 28.72
C PRO A 196 0.20 9.04 29.11
N LEU A 197 -0.21 8.24 28.11
CA LEU A 197 -0.97 7.00 28.34
C LEU A 197 -0.10 5.81 28.71
N GLY A 198 1.17 5.84 28.38
CA GLY A 198 2.12 4.79 28.69
C GLY A 198 3.54 5.28 28.53
N GLN A 199 4.50 4.54 29.04
CA GLN A 199 5.92 4.83 28.90
C GLN A 199 6.56 3.75 28.03
N GLY A 200 7.51 4.13 27.16
CA GLY A 200 8.22 3.22 26.26
C GLY A 200 8.40 3.79 24.86
N GLU A 201 9.15 3.09 24.04
CA GLU A 201 9.38 3.41 22.63
C GLU A 201 8.18 2.98 21.78
N TYR A 202 7.32 3.92 21.40
CA TYR A 202 6.16 3.65 20.58
C TYR A 202 6.43 3.96 19.10
N GLY A 203 5.89 3.11 18.22
CA GLY A 203 5.92 3.25 16.77
C GLY A 203 4.53 3.49 16.19
N PRO A 204 4.00 2.53 15.40
CA PRO A 204 2.70 2.67 14.77
C PRO A 204 1.58 2.75 15.79
N ILE A 205 0.58 3.57 15.48
CA ILE A 205 -0.64 3.74 16.28
C ILE A 205 -1.85 3.72 15.35
N GLN A 206 -2.97 3.17 15.85
CA GLN A 206 -4.18 3.04 15.06
C GLN A 206 -5.42 3.08 15.96
N PHE A 207 -6.42 3.89 15.62
CA PHE A 207 -7.72 3.85 16.26
C PHE A 207 -8.53 2.63 15.79
N HIS A 208 -9.27 2.02 16.72
CA HIS A 208 -10.17 0.91 16.49
C HIS A 208 -11.53 1.17 17.16
N ALA A 209 -12.56 0.36 16.82
CA ALA A 209 -13.90 0.43 17.39
C ALA A 209 -14.47 1.86 17.39
N GLU A 210 -14.48 2.48 16.20
CA GLU A 210 -15.01 3.84 16.01
C GLU A 210 -14.33 4.92 16.89
N GLY A 211 -13.04 4.71 17.21
CA GLY A 211 -12.27 5.62 18.04
C GLY A 211 -12.33 5.33 19.54
N LYS A 212 -13.05 4.29 19.99
CA LYS A 212 -13.15 3.93 21.42
C LYS A 212 -11.83 3.38 21.99
N THR A 213 -11.06 2.69 21.17
CA THR A 213 -9.77 2.10 21.55
C THR A 213 -8.64 2.62 20.67
N LEU A 214 -7.45 2.72 21.26
CA LEU A 214 -6.21 3.02 20.56
C LEU A 214 -5.27 1.82 20.67
N LEU A 215 -4.79 1.34 19.53
CA LEU A 215 -3.79 0.31 19.39
C LEU A 215 -2.43 0.98 19.18
N ALA A 216 -1.45 0.68 20.02
CA ALA A 216 -0.13 1.30 19.98
C ALA A 216 0.98 0.24 20.02
N GLY A 217 1.86 0.25 19.05
CA GLY A 217 3.01 -0.65 18.97
C GLY A 217 4.14 -0.18 19.86
N ASN A 218 4.41 -0.87 20.97
CA ASN A 218 5.59 -0.66 21.80
C ASN A 218 6.76 -1.47 21.21
N ARG A 219 7.67 -0.76 20.57
CA ARG A 219 8.82 -1.33 19.86
C ARG A 219 9.87 -1.89 20.81
N GLY A 220 10.12 -1.20 21.91
CA GLY A 220 11.15 -1.59 22.88
C GLY A 220 10.85 -2.93 23.54
N GLU A 221 9.60 -3.16 23.88
CA GLU A 221 9.15 -4.35 24.62
C GLU A 221 8.46 -5.41 23.76
N ARG A 222 8.29 -5.16 22.44
CA ARG A 222 7.55 -6.04 21.53
C ARG A 222 6.13 -6.33 22.02
N LEU A 223 5.42 -5.27 22.36
CA LEU A 223 4.04 -5.33 22.82
C LEU A 223 3.12 -4.59 21.88
N LEU A 224 1.90 -5.06 21.77
CA LEU A 224 0.77 -4.24 21.35
C LEU A 224 0.05 -3.76 22.61
N SER A 225 0.08 -2.45 22.84
CA SER A 225 -0.63 -1.82 23.95
C SER A 225 -2.00 -1.34 23.46
N VAL A 226 -3.05 -1.69 24.20
CA VAL A 226 -4.43 -1.31 23.89
C VAL A 226 -4.93 -0.37 24.97
N TYR A 227 -5.35 0.82 24.57
CA TYR A 227 -5.84 1.87 25.47
C TYR A 227 -7.30 2.19 25.25
N SER A 228 -8.04 2.48 26.32
CA SER A 228 -9.34 3.12 26.27
C SER A 228 -9.16 4.61 26.02
N VAL A 229 -9.74 5.14 24.94
CA VAL A 229 -9.66 6.56 24.61
C VAL A 229 -10.44 7.42 25.61
N ALA A 230 -11.68 7.02 25.92
CA ALA A 230 -12.52 7.75 26.86
C ALA A 230 -11.99 7.76 28.31
N ALA A 231 -11.50 6.60 28.78
CA ALA A 231 -10.96 6.48 30.14
C ALA A 231 -9.49 6.94 30.23
N GLN A 232 -8.82 7.19 29.10
CA GLN A 232 -7.39 7.54 29.00
C GLN A 232 -6.48 6.61 29.83
N ARG A 233 -6.75 5.30 29.73
CA ARG A 233 -6.00 4.28 30.48
C ARG A 233 -5.74 3.03 29.66
N LEU A 234 -4.72 2.30 30.06
CA LEU A 234 -4.40 0.99 29.51
C LEU A 234 -5.56 0.00 29.76
N ILE A 235 -5.92 -0.74 28.74
CA ILE A 235 -6.78 -1.93 28.83
C ILE A 235 -5.91 -3.17 29.02
N THR A 236 -4.95 -3.38 28.13
CA THR A 236 -4.06 -4.54 28.16
C THR A 236 -2.77 -4.33 27.36
N HIS A 237 -1.77 -5.12 27.68
CA HIS A 237 -0.59 -5.34 26.84
C HIS A 237 -0.66 -6.75 26.27
N LEU A 238 -0.45 -6.87 24.98
CA LEU A 238 -0.38 -8.15 24.27
C LEU A 238 1.06 -8.38 23.81
N PRO A 239 1.79 -9.35 24.38
CA PRO A 239 3.10 -9.75 23.87
C PRO A 239 2.97 -10.29 22.44
N ILE A 240 3.82 -9.81 21.53
CA ILE A 240 3.88 -10.24 20.14
C ILE A 240 5.28 -10.66 19.74
N SER A 241 5.39 -11.56 18.75
CA SER A 241 6.67 -12.16 18.34
C SER A 241 7.58 -11.23 17.54
N VAL A 242 7.03 -10.12 17.02
CA VAL A 242 7.75 -9.13 16.20
C VAL A 242 7.88 -7.79 16.92
N ARG A 243 8.89 -6.99 16.57
CA ARG A 243 8.89 -5.57 16.88
C ARG A 243 7.82 -4.89 16.03
N PRO A 244 6.81 -4.22 16.61
CA PRO A 244 5.72 -3.65 15.84
C PRO A 244 6.18 -2.41 15.05
N ASP A 245 6.44 -2.58 13.76
CA ASP A 245 6.89 -1.50 12.88
C ASP A 245 5.80 -1.04 11.88
N GLN A 246 4.87 -1.94 11.51
CA GLN A 246 3.76 -1.64 10.61
C GLN A 246 2.45 -2.25 11.13
N PHE A 247 1.36 -1.51 10.94
CA PHE A 247 -0.01 -1.91 11.22
C PHE A 247 -0.85 -1.89 9.96
N CYS A 248 -1.73 -2.86 9.80
CA CYS A 248 -2.76 -2.89 8.77
C CYS A 248 -4.03 -3.52 9.35
N LEU A 249 -5.16 -2.80 9.33
CA LEU A 249 -6.46 -3.36 9.72
C LEU A 249 -7.14 -4.00 8.52
N SER A 250 -7.80 -5.14 8.74
CA SER A 250 -8.75 -5.68 7.75
C SER A 250 -9.87 -4.66 7.48
N ARG A 251 -10.53 -4.75 6.32
CA ARG A 251 -11.57 -3.77 5.96
C ARG A 251 -12.76 -3.76 6.91
N ASP A 252 -13.11 -4.92 7.46
CA ASP A 252 -14.12 -5.07 8.50
C ASP A 252 -13.62 -4.68 9.90
N ARG A 253 -12.33 -4.29 10.00
CA ARG A 253 -11.63 -3.95 11.24
C ARG A 253 -11.56 -5.07 12.28
N GLY A 254 -11.94 -6.30 11.92
CA GLY A 254 -11.94 -7.44 12.83
C GLY A 254 -10.56 -8.03 13.10
N GLN A 255 -9.56 -7.72 12.28
CA GLN A 255 -8.19 -8.20 12.43
C GLN A 255 -7.19 -7.07 12.24
N LEU A 256 -6.21 -6.99 13.13
CA LEU A 256 -5.03 -6.16 12.99
C LEU A 256 -3.86 -7.06 12.58
N PHE A 257 -3.21 -6.74 11.49
CA PHE A 257 -1.99 -7.38 11.02
C PHE A 257 -0.78 -6.53 11.44
N VAL A 258 0.22 -7.18 12.03
CA VAL A 258 1.43 -6.53 12.52
C VAL A 258 2.66 -7.18 11.89
N THR A 259 3.54 -6.37 11.30
CA THR A 259 4.85 -6.79 10.82
C THR A 259 5.95 -5.95 11.46
N GLY A 260 7.18 -6.45 11.38
CA GLY A 260 8.36 -5.76 11.89
C GLY A 260 9.52 -6.69 12.12
N ALA A 261 10.60 -6.15 12.67
CA ALA A 261 11.82 -6.89 12.90
C ALA A 261 11.65 -8.00 13.97
N GLY A 262 12.40 -9.08 13.82
CA GLY A 262 12.50 -10.17 14.79
C GLY A 262 11.97 -11.50 14.31
N MET A 263 11.07 -11.53 13.32
CA MET A 263 10.58 -12.74 12.70
C MET A 263 10.07 -12.45 11.28
N ASP A 264 10.27 -13.38 10.36
CA ASP A 264 9.74 -13.33 9.00
C ASP A 264 8.25 -13.74 8.98
N ALA A 265 7.42 -12.96 9.68
CA ALA A 265 6.02 -13.30 9.90
C ALA A 265 5.10 -12.08 10.00
N VAL A 266 3.82 -12.33 9.79
CA VAL A 266 2.71 -11.46 10.14
C VAL A 266 2.06 -11.97 11.40
N VAL A 267 1.94 -11.14 12.42
CA VAL A 267 1.16 -11.44 13.63
C VAL A 267 -0.26 -10.94 13.42
N VAL A 268 -1.23 -11.80 13.65
CA VAL A 268 -2.65 -11.47 13.58
C VAL A 268 -3.16 -11.20 14.99
N VAL A 269 -3.82 -10.08 15.20
CA VAL A 269 -4.42 -9.70 16.47
C VAL A 269 -5.91 -9.44 16.25
N TYR A 270 -6.73 -9.91 17.17
CA TYR A 270 -8.18 -9.64 17.22
C TYR A 270 -8.43 -8.51 18.23
N PRO A 271 -8.66 -7.27 17.76
CA PRO A 271 -8.73 -6.09 18.64
C PRO A 271 -10.15 -5.82 19.16
N TYR A 272 -10.91 -6.87 19.50
CA TYR A 272 -12.26 -6.75 20.06
C TYR A 272 -12.27 -6.31 21.54
N ASP A 273 -13.40 -6.44 22.21
CA ASP A 273 -13.58 -6.05 23.62
C ASP A 273 -12.59 -6.77 24.56
N THR A 274 -12.22 -8.01 24.22
CA THR A 274 -11.13 -8.75 24.85
C THR A 274 -10.04 -8.97 23.80
N PRO A 275 -9.08 -8.02 23.66
CA PRO A 275 -8.05 -8.13 22.64
C PRO A 275 -7.13 -9.34 22.87
N GLN A 276 -6.83 -10.06 21.81
CA GLN A 276 -5.98 -11.25 21.89
C GLN A 276 -5.09 -11.41 20.65
N VAL A 277 -3.92 -11.99 20.86
CA VAL A 277 -3.05 -12.43 19.77
C VAL A 277 -3.61 -13.71 19.19
N GLY A 278 -3.79 -13.74 17.89
CA GLY A 278 -4.19 -14.93 17.14
C GLY A 278 -2.99 -15.65 16.52
N ASP A 279 -3.10 -15.93 15.22
CA ASP A 279 -2.09 -16.68 14.48
C ASP A 279 -0.84 -15.82 14.20
N THR A 280 0.31 -16.49 14.12
CA THR A 280 1.53 -15.94 13.53
C THR A 280 1.78 -16.69 12.21
N VAL A 281 1.76 -15.98 11.09
CA VAL A 281 1.85 -16.56 9.75
C VAL A 281 3.17 -16.18 9.12
N LEU A 282 3.98 -17.17 8.74
CA LEU A 282 5.24 -16.90 8.04
C LEU A 282 4.95 -16.24 6.68
N ALA A 283 5.69 -15.19 6.39
CA ALA A 283 5.67 -14.44 5.13
C ALA A 283 7.09 -14.43 4.54
N GLY A 284 7.30 -13.71 3.44
CA GLY A 284 8.63 -13.59 2.84
C GLY A 284 9.66 -12.90 3.76
N HIS A 285 10.91 -12.77 3.32
CA HIS A 285 12.00 -12.31 4.17
C HIS A 285 11.92 -10.80 4.48
N ALA A 286 11.98 -10.46 5.77
CA ALA A 286 11.80 -9.13 6.34
C ALA A 286 10.46 -8.46 5.92
N PRO A 287 9.29 -9.07 6.26
CA PRO A 287 8.00 -8.54 5.89
C PRO A 287 7.79 -7.14 6.48
N GLY A 288 7.32 -6.22 5.64
CA GLY A 288 7.18 -4.80 5.98
C GLY A 288 5.79 -4.27 5.64
N ALA A 289 5.71 -3.44 4.59
CA ALA A 289 4.48 -2.79 4.20
C ALA A 289 3.37 -3.78 3.86
N MET A 290 2.15 -3.43 4.27
CA MET A 290 0.95 -4.23 4.06
C MET A 290 -0.19 -3.35 3.57
N ASP A 291 -1.09 -3.93 2.79
CA ASP A 291 -2.42 -3.39 2.52
C ASP A 291 -3.41 -4.54 2.24
N VAL A 292 -4.70 -4.26 2.32
CA VAL A 292 -5.76 -5.26 2.26
C VAL A 292 -6.75 -4.98 1.13
N SER A 293 -7.21 -6.04 0.46
CA SER A 293 -8.50 -6.08 -0.21
C SER A 293 -9.58 -6.61 0.76
N LYS A 294 -10.78 -6.82 0.26
CA LYS A 294 -11.87 -7.43 1.07
C LYS A 294 -11.46 -8.76 1.69
N ASP A 295 -10.78 -9.63 0.92
CA ASP A 295 -10.53 -11.01 1.31
C ASP A 295 -9.03 -11.37 1.44
N LEU A 296 -8.14 -10.47 1.01
CA LEU A 296 -6.71 -10.73 0.92
C LEU A 296 -5.88 -9.68 1.65
N LEU A 297 -4.84 -10.14 2.32
CA LEU A 297 -3.75 -9.32 2.83
C LEU A 297 -2.53 -9.47 1.91
N PHE A 298 -1.99 -8.35 1.48
CA PHE A 298 -0.75 -8.25 0.71
C PHE A 298 0.38 -7.80 1.64
N VAL A 299 1.50 -8.51 1.62
CA VAL A 299 2.66 -8.26 2.49
C VAL A 299 3.91 -8.16 1.64
N ALA A 300 4.52 -6.99 1.59
CA ALA A 300 5.78 -6.78 0.89
C ALA A 300 6.96 -7.32 1.69
N SER A 301 7.86 -8.02 1.01
CA SER A 301 9.09 -8.58 1.56
C SER A 301 10.29 -7.97 0.86
N PRO A 302 10.83 -6.84 1.38
CA PRO A 302 11.90 -6.07 0.70
C PRO A 302 13.15 -6.87 0.38
N GLN A 303 13.53 -7.82 1.23
CA GLN A 303 14.76 -8.59 1.05
C GLN A 303 14.61 -9.73 0.03
N SER A 304 13.42 -10.31 -0.11
CA SER A 304 13.16 -11.35 -1.12
C SER A 304 12.64 -10.80 -2.45
N GLY A 305 12.21 -9.53 -2.50
CA GLY A 305 11.71 -8.89 -3.74
C GLY A 305 10.34 -9.42 -4.18
N ASP A 306 9.55 -9.92 -3.24
CA ASP A 306 8.24 -10.50 -3.50
C ASP A 306 7.12 -9.91 -2.61
N VAL A 307 5.90 -10.28 -2.94
CA VAL A 307 4.72 -10.03 -2.12
C VAL A 307 4.09 -11.37 -1.75
N SER A 308 4.00 -11.62 -0.44
CA SER A 308 3.21 -12.72 0.10
C SER A 308 1.74 -12.31 0.17
N ILE A 309 0.85 -13.14 -0.36
CA ILE A 309 -0.58 -12.90 -0.39
C ILE A 309 -1.27 -13.91 0.51
N LEU A 310 -1.95 -13.42 1.54
CA LEU A 310 -2.63 -14.24 2.53
C LEU A 310 -4.14 -14.11 2.38
N SER A 311 -4.85 -15.21 2.57
CA SER A 311 -6.30 -15.17 2.77
C SER A 311 -6.60 -14.68 4.19
N ILE A 312 -7.37 -13.60 4.33
CA ILE A 312 -7.77 -13.05 5.63
C ILE A 312 -8.62 -14.06 6.41
N ALA A 313 -9.53 -14.76 5.74
CA ALA A 313 -10.42 -15.73 6.37
C ALA A 313 -9.69 -16.97 6.91
N THR A 314 -8.72 -17.51 6.15
CA THR A 314 -8.01 -18.75 6.52
C THR A 314 -6.65 -18.53 7.16
N ARG A 315 -6.12 -17.30 7.10
CA ARG A 315 -4.78 -16.89 7.58
C ARG A 315 -3.64 -17.72 6.98
N LYS A 316 -3.81 -18.17 5.74
CA LYS A 316 -2.82 -18.95 5.01
C LYS A 316 -2.28 -18.17 3.83
N VAL A 317 -0.99 -18.30 3.58
CA VAL A 317 -0.36 -17.81 2.35
C VAL A 317 -0.94 -18.62 1.17
N ILE A 318 -1.56 -17.90 0.23
CA ILE A 318 -2.17 -18.50 -0.97
C ILE A 318 -1.35 -18.25 -2.23
N ALA A 319 -0.48 -17.26 -2.21
CA ALA A 319 0.44 -16.97 -3.30
C ALA A 319 1.66 -16.20 -2.81
N ILE A 320 2.77 -16.32 -3.54
CA ILE A 320 3.95 -15.47 -3.45
C ILE A 320 4.25 -15.00 -4.87
N VAL A 321 4.34 -13.68 -5.07
CA VAL A 321 4.53 -13.09 -6.40
C VAL A 321 5.78 -12.23 -6.40
N PRO A 322 6.81 -12.56 -7.19
CA PRO A 322 7.95 -11.67 -7.41
C PRO A 322 7.49 -10.38 -8.08
N VAL A 323 7.93 -9.22 -7.56
CA VAL A 323 7.44 -7.91 -8.01
C VAL A 323 8.54 -6.95 -8.43
N GLY A 324 9.74 -7.05 -7.87
CA GLY A 324 10.85 -6.16 -8.17
C GLY A 324 11.81 -6.00 -6.99
N SER A 325 12.69 -5.00 -7.04
CA SER A 325 13.72 -4.79 -6.03
C SER A 325 13.25 -3.86 -4.92
N ASP A 326 13.32 -4.34 -3.68
CA ASP A 326 13.00 -3.60 -2.47
C ASP A 326 11.54 -3.08 -2.46
N PRO A 327 10.53 -3.98 -2.56
CA PRO A 327 9.13 -3.59 -2.41
C PRO A 327 8.89 -3.01 -1.02
N GLY A 328 8.57 -1.72 -0.94
CA GLY A 328 8.53 -0.97 0.32
C GLY A 328 7.20 -0.32 0.64
N PHE A 329 6.25 -0.37 -0.25
CA PHE A 329 4.90 0.17 -0.05
C PHE A 329 3.89 -0.59 -0.90
N ILE A 330 2.69 -0.78 -0.37
CA ILE A 330 1.57 -1.40 -1.07
C ILE A 330 0.36 -0.49 -0.98
N ARG A 331 -0.42 -0.42 -2.06
CA ARG A 331 -1.75 0.19 -2.09
C ARG A 331 -2.70 -0.61 -2.94
N VAL A 332 -3.80 -1.07 -2.34
CA VAL A 332 -4.90 -1.74 -3.05
C VAL A 332 -5.92 -0.68 -3.48
N THR A 333 -6.43 -0.79 -4.72
CA THR A 333 -7.48 0.10 -5.20
C THR A 333 -8.79 -0.11 -4.43
N PRO A 334 -9.62 0.94 -4.24
CA PRO A 334 -10.85 0.84 -3.46
C PRO A 334 -11.86 -0.20 -3.98
N ASP A 335 -11.82 -0.50 -5.29
CA ASP A 335 -12.67 -1.48 -5.97
C ASP A 335 -12.10 -2.91 -5.99
N ASP A 336 -10.96 -3.14 -5.35
CA ASP A 336 -10.24 -4.41 -5.34
C ASP A 336 -9.82 -4.95 -6.72
N GLN A 337 -9.61 -4.07 -7.72
CA GLN A 337 -9.11 -4.49 -9.02
C GLN A 337 -7.60 -4.66 -9.03
N TYR A 338 -6.88 -3.74 -8.42
CA TYR A 338 -5.42 -3.72 -8.45
C TYR A 338 -4.80 -3.64 -7.07
N ALA A 339 -3.65 -4.29 -6.91
CA ALA A 339 -2.68 -3.98 -5.85
C ALA A 339 -1.43 -3.39 -6.51
N LEU A 340 -1.04 -2.21 -6.05
CA LEU A 340 0.12 -1.45 -6.50
C LEU A 340 1.26 -1.66 -5.50
N ILE A 341 2.39 -2.18 -5.96
CA ILE A 341 3.57 -2.43 -5.14
C ILE A 341 4.70 -1.53 -5.61
N LEU A 342 5.17 -0.65 -4.74
CA LEU A 342 6.24 0.29 -5.04
C LEU A 342 7.59 -0.35 -4.73
N ASN A 343 8.41 -0.50 -5.77
CA ASN A 343 9.74 -1.06 -5.70
C ASN A 343 10.78 0.05 -5.61
N ARG A 344 11.29 0.30 -4.39
CA ARG A 344 12.12 1.48 -4.10
C ARG A 344 13.46 1.50 -4.84
N LYS A 345 14.10 0.33 -5.01
CA LYS A 345 15.40 0.23 -5.69
C LYS A 345 15.28 0.19 -7.21
N SER A 346 14.27 -0.47 -7.76
CA SER A 346 14.07 -0.50 -9.20
C SER A 346 13.35 0.74 -9.76
N GLY A 347 12.74 1.58 -8.91
CA GLY A 347 12.12 2.84 -9.33
C GLY A 347 10.84 2.66 -10.12
N ASP A 348 10.09 1.61 -9.83
CA ASP A 348 8.88 1.23 -10.56
C ASP A 348 7.73 0.85 -9.63
N VAL A 349 6.54 0.70 -10.21
CA VAL A 349 5.37 0.11 -9.57
C VAL A 349 4.98 -1.17 -10.29
N ALA A 350 4.92 -2.27 -9.55
CA ALA A 350 4.33 -3.52 -10.02
C ALA A 350 2.83 -3.50 -9.75
N ILE A 351 2.02 -3.83 -10.75
CA ILE A 351 0.56 -3.86 -10.65
C ILE A 351 0.08 -5.29 -10.72
N LEU A 352 -0.55 -5.75 -9.65
CA LEU A 352 -1.17 -7.06 -9.56
C LEU A 352 -2.68 -6.97 -9.77
N SER A 353 -3.26 -7.92 -10.52
CA SER A 353 -4.70 -8.12 -10.61
C SER A 353 -5.19 -8.91 -9.40
N VAL A 354 -5.96 -8.27 -8.53
CA VAL A 354 -6.56 -8.93 -7.36
C VAL A 354 -7.57 -10.02 -7.77
N PRO A 355 -8.46 -9.81 -8.78
CA PRO A 355 -9.34 -10.86 -9.26
C PRO A 355 -8.62 -12.08 -9.85
N ALA A 356 -7.46 -11.90 -10.49
CA ALA A 356 -6.68 -13.03 -11.01
C ALA A 356 -6.14 -13.92 -9.90
N ILE A 357 -5.84 -13.36 -8.73
CA ILE A 357 -5.39 -14.10 -7.55
C ILE A 357 -6.51 -14.96 -6.98
N THR A 358 -7.73 -14.44 -6.90
CA THR A 358 -8.87 -15.14 -6.31
C THR A 358 -9.45 -16.22 -7.24
N LYS A 359 -9.48 -15.97 -8.55
CA LYS A 359 -10.06 -16.89 -9.55
C LYS A 359 -9.14 -18.06 -9.89
N ASN A 360 -7.82 -17.90 -9.78
CA ASN A 360 -6.86 -18.95 -10.18
C ASN A 360 -6.58 -19.93 -9.05
N LYS A 361 -6.93 -21.22 -9.26
CA LYS A 361 -6.69 -22.29 -8.28
C LYS A 361 -5.23 -22.81 -8.25
N ASN A 362 -4.38 -22.40 -9.19
CA ASN A 362 -2.99 -22.85 -9.24
C ASN A 362 -2.10 -22.09 -8.24
N ARG A 363 -1.20 -22.83 -7.57
CA ARG A 363 -0.27 -22.30 -6.56
C ARG A 363 0.70 -21.23 -7.09
N TYR A 364 1.05 -21.28 -8.37
CA TYR A 364 1.94 -20.32 -9.03
C TYR A 364 1.12 -19.25 -9.74
N LYS A 365 0.88 -18.14 -9.03
CA LYS A 365 0.05 -17.03 -9.52
C LYS A 365 0.86 -15.92 -10.19
N THR A 366 1.93 -16.27 -10.91
CA THR A 366 2.72 -15.32 -11.73
C THR A 366 1.83 -14.57 -12.75
N ALA A 367 0.74 -15.16 -13.18
CA ALA A 367 -0.27 -14.50 -14.01
C ALA A 367 -1.04 -13.36 -13.31
N ALA A 368 -0.83 -13.15 -12.00
CA ALA A 368 -1.42 -12.03 -11.28
C ALA A 368 -0.67 -10.71 -11.54
N LEU A 369 0.62 -10.76 -11.85
CA LEU A 369 1.39 -9.57 -12.24
C LEU A 369 0.97 -9.15 -13.65
N LEU A 370 0.31 -7.98 -13.75
CA LEU A 370 -0.15 -7.43 -15.03
C LEU A 370 0.96 -6.69 -15.76
N THR A 371 1.65 -5.80 -15.05
CA THR A 371 2.69 -4.96 -15.62
C THR A 371 3.57 -4.37 -14.53
N VAL A 372 4.71 -3.84 -14.95
CA VAL A 372 5.62 -3.04 -14.15
C VAL A 372 5.81 -1.71 -14.87
N ILE A 373 5.56 -0.60 -14.18
CA ILE A 373 5.59 0.75 -14.75
C ILE A 373 6.73 1.53 -14.09
N PRO A 374 7.74 1.99 -14.83
CA PRO A 374 8.75 2.91 -14.32
C PRO A 374 8.08 4.22 -13.89
N VAL A 375 8.27 4.65 -12.64
CA VAL A 375 7.63 5.84 -12.08
C VAL A 375 8.60 6.91 -11.62
N GLY A 376 9.86 6.56 -11.40
CA GLY A 376 10.93 7.46 -10.93
C GLY A 376 11.69 6.92 -9.74
N SER A 377 12.70 7.67 -9.29
CA SER A 377 13.63 7.20 -8.27
C SER A 377 13.03 7.12 -6.88
N ARG A 378 13.11 5.96 -6.27
CA ARG A 378 12.70 5.62 -4.91
C ARG A 378 11.23 5.98 -4.61
N PRO A 379 10.28 5.27 -5.21
CA PRO A 379 8.87 5.41 -4.88
C PRO A 379 8.59 4.90 -3.46
N VAL A 380 7.96 5.73 -2.59
CA VAL A 380 7.83 5.43 -1.15
C VAL A 380 6.40 5.48 -0.62
N SER A 381 5.50 6.12 -1.33
CA SER A 381 4.09 6.25 -0.93
C SER A 381 3.20 6.40 -2.14
N ALA A 382 1.97 5.91 -2.06
CA ALA A 382 0.97 6.09 -3.11
C ALA A 382 -0.41 6.36 -2.53
N ALA A 383 -1.16 7.21 -3.21
CA ALA A 383 -2.58 7.40 -3.00
C ALA A 383 -3.33 7.14 -4.30
N VAL A 384 -4.49 6.48 -4.21
CA VAL A 384 -5.33 6.13 -5.35
C VAL A 384 -6.63 6.92 -5.29
N ARG A 385 -7.06 7.47 -6.43
CA ARG A 385 -8.31 8.21 -6.56
C ARG A 385 -9.03 7.84 -7.85
N ALA A 386 -10.30 7.46 -7.72
CA ALA A 386 -11.21 7.30 -8.88
C ALA A 386 -11.54 8.68 -9.48
N VAL A 387 -11.73 8.73 -10.80
CA VAL A 387 -12.11 9.92 -11.57
C VAL A 387 -13.43 9.67 -12.28
#